data_bf64546eefbc38ebf3c21403f54a525f
#
_entry.id   bf64546eefbc38ebf3c21403f54a525f
#
_cell.length_a   1.000
_cell.length_b   1.000
_cell.length_c   1.000
_cell.angle_alpha   90.00
_cell.angle_beta   90.00
_cell.angle_gamma   90.00
#
_symmetry.space_group_name_H-M   'P 1'
#
loop_
_entity.id
_entity.type
_entity.pdbx_description
1 polymer ?
#
loop_
_entity_poly.entity_id
_entity_poly.type
_entity_poly.pdbx_seq_one_letter_code
_entity_poly.pdbx_strand_id
1 'polypeptide(L)'
;MTARVVGSVVKIPLEREWHSYARVLPEPLCAFYDCRTRADLTVEEIVLKDVLFRLWVMNRALTSGRWEIVGKAPLSDGQLVAVPFFKQDALDPRKVSIYLDGKERPATPAECSGLERAAVWDPEHVEDRLRDHYLGQPNKWTQSLRLRV
;
A
#
# COMPACT_ATOMS: atom_id res chain seq x y z
N MET A 1 2.03 9.21 20.90
CA MET A 1 1.92 7.97 20.10
C MET A 1 0.51 7.82 19.57
N THR A 2 0.36 7.48 18.32
CA THR A 2 -0.93 7.35 17.66
C THR A 2 -1.26 5.88 17.47
N ALA A 3 -2.49 5.49 17.80
CA ALA A 3 -2.95 4.11 17.58
C ALA A 3 -3.35 3.92 16.12
N ARG A 4 -3.22 2.67 15.64
CA ARG A 4 -3.77 2.28 14.34
C ARG A 4 -5.29 2.18 14.44
N VAL A 5 -6.01 2.94 13.65
CA VAL A 5 -7.49 2.91 13.62
C VAL A 5 -7.95 2.64 12.19
N VAL A 6 -8.61 1.51 11.99
CA VAL A 6 -9.17 1.11 10.70
C VAL A 6 -10.18 2.15 10.22
N GLY A 7 -10.09 2.53 8.94
CA GLY A 7 -10.94 3.56 8.36
C GLY A 7 -10.33 4.96 8.39
N SER A 8 -9.22 5.15 9.10
CA SER A 8 -8.53 6.44 9.13
C SER A 8 -8.03 6.82 7.74
N VAL A 9 -8.09 8.11 7.43
CA VAL A 9 -7.43 8.72 6.28
C VAL A 9 -6.16 9.37 6.78
N VAL A 10 -5.03 9.07 6.17
CA VAL A 10 -3.74 9.60 6.56
C VAL A 10 -3.09 10.39 5.44
N LYS A 11 -2.34 11.42 5.83
CA LYS A 11 -1.61 12.29 4.94
C LYS A 11 -0.15 11.81 4.89
N ILE A 12 0.36 11.61 3.69
CA ILE A 12 1.70 11.09 3.45
C ILE A 12 2.57 12.21 2.88
N PRO A 13 3.59 12.67 3.60
CA PRO A 13 4.50 13.68 3.07
C PRO A 13 5.34 13.08 1.95
N LEU A 14 5.49 13.80 0.85
CA LEU A 14 6.33 13.39 -0.28
C LEU A 14 7.59 14.25 -0.33
N GLU A 15 7.50 15.43 -0.92
CA GLU A 15 8.62 16.35 -1.04
C GLU A 15 8.13 17.77 -0.89
N ARG A 16 8.87 18.60 -0.18
CA ARG A 16 8.48 19.99 0.10
C ARG A 16 7.07 20.01 0.70
N GLU A 17 6.13 20.69 0.08
CA GLU A 17 4.75 20.78 0.53
C GLU A 17 3.83 19.77 -0.18
N TRP A 18 4.36 18.97 -1.11
CA TRP A 18 3.57 17.96 -1.80
C TRP A 18 3.31 16.76 -0.89
N HIS A 19 2.10 16.23 -0.98
CA HIS A 19 1.69 15.07 -0.21
C HIS A 19 0.66 14.23 -0.96
N SER A 20 0.43 13.03 -0.46
CA SER A 20 -0.59 12.12 -0.91
C SER A 20 -1.43 11.67 0.28
N TYR A 21 -2.38 10.79 0.04
CA TYR A 21 -3.27 10.27 1.07
C TYR A 21 -3.42 8.76 0.94
N ALA A 22 -3.69 8.12 2.08
CA ALA A 22 -3.97 6.70 2.14
C ALA A 22 -5.10 6.42 3.11
N ARG A 23 -5.63 5.21 3.02
CA ARG A 23 -6.68 4.70 3.88
C ARG A 23 -6.14 3.53 4.68
N VAL A 24 -6.37 3.54 5.99
CA VAL A 24 -6.02 2.44 6.86
C VAL A 24 -7.10 1.36 6.74
N LEU A 25 -6.71 0.19 6.25
CA LEU A 25 -7.56 -0.98 6.12
C LEU A 25 -7.23 -1.97 7.26
N PRO A 26 -7.96 -3.09 7.39
CA PRO A 26 -7.60 -4.10 8.38
C PRO A 26 -6.12 -4.48 8.30
N GLU A 27 -5.47 -4.58 9.45
CA GLU A 27 -4.02 -4.78 9.58
C GLU A 27 -3.53 -5.98 8.78
N PRO A 28 -2.41 -5.85 8.05
CA PRO A 28 -1.48 -4.71 8.00
C PRO A 28 -1.69 -3.81 6.76
N LEU A 29 -2.84 -3.84 6.14
CA LEU A 29 -3.11 -3.30 4.81
C LEU A 29 -3.41 -1.80 4.85
N CYS A 30 -2.89 -1.07 3.85
CA CYS A 30 -3.28 0.30 3.54
C CYS A 30 -3.56 0.41 2.05
N ALA A 31 -4.53 1.24 1.69
CA ALA A 31 -4.83 1.59 0.30
C ALA A 31 -4.29 2.99 0.02
N PHE A 32 -3.59 3.15 -1.09
CA PHE A 32 -2.95 4.41 -1.45
C PHE A 32 -3.70 5.05 -2.60
N TYR A 33 -4.20 6.27 -2.37
CA TYR A 33 -5.00 7.00 -3.36
C TYR A 33 -4.12 7.63 -4.43
N ASP A 34 -4.66 7.71 -5.64
CA ASP A 34 -4.03 8.45 -6.74
C ASP A 34 -4.24 9.94 -6.49
N CYS A 35 -3.31 10.52 -5.74
CA CYS A 35 -3.40 11.90 -5.33
C CYS A 35 -2.01 12.44 -5.02
N ARG A 36 -1.68 13.55 -5.65
CA ARG A 36 -0.50 14.35 -5.32
C ARG A 36 -0.91 15.81 -5.32
N THR A 37 -0.88 16.43 -4.17
CA THR A 37 -1.42 17.79 -4.00
C THR A 37 -0.63 18.57 -2.96
N ARG A 38 -0.76 19.88 -2.99
CA ARG A 38 -0.25 20.79 -1.95
C ARG A 38 -1.38 21.31 -1.09
N ALA A 39 -2.62 21.04 -1.48
CA ALA A 39 -3.81 21.48 -0.75
C ALA A 39 -4.21 20.47 0.32
N ASP A 40 -4.79 20.95 1.40
CA ASP A 40 -5.41 20.09 2.41
C ASP A 40 -6.81 19.72 1.94
N LEU A 41 -6.97 18.47 1.50
CA LEU A 41 -8.23 17.98 1.00
C LEU A 41 -9.14 17.51 2.15
N THR A 42 -10.45 17.57 1.93
CA THR A 42 -11.40 16.99 2.87
C THR A 42 -11.44 15.47 2.75
N VAL A 43 -11.91 14.80 3.79
CA VAL A 43 -12.09 13.33 3.76
C VAL A 43 -13.00 12.94 2.60
N GLU A 44 -14.07 13.70 2.37
CA GLU A 44 -15.04 13.45 1.30
C GLU A 44 -14.38 13.50 -0.07
N GLU A 45 -13.47 14.45 -0.29
CA GLU A 45 -12.73 14.56 -1.55
C GLU A 45 -11.74 13.40 -1.73
N ILE A 46 -11.05 13.02 -0.63
CA ILE A 46 -10.01 12.00 -0.68
C ILE A 46 -10.60 10.63 -1.01
N VAL A 47 -11.68 10.25 -0.33
CA VAL A 47 -12.25 8.91 -0.48
C VAL A 47 -12.89 8.65 -1.85
N LEU A 48 -13.11 9.69 -2.64
CA LEU A 48 -13.62 9.57 -4.00
C LEU A 48 -12.52 9.29 -5.03
N LYS A 49 -11.25 9.38 -4.64
CA LYS A 49 -10.14 9.16 -5.56
C LYS A 49 -9.91 7.68 -5.81
N ASP A 50 -9.31 7.38 -6.96
CA ASP A 50 -8.93 6.01 -7.30
C ASP A 50 -7.80 5.53 -6.40
N VAL A 51 -7.73 4.23 -6.19
CA VAL A 51 -6.66 3.57 -5.45
C VAL A 51 -5.59 3.13 -6.44
N LEU A 52 -4.36 3.55 -6.21
CA LEU A 52 -3.20 3.14 -7.02
C LEU A 52 -2.79 1.70 -6.71
N PHE A 53 -2.65 1.39 -5.43
CA PHE A 53 -2.23 0.07 -4.98
C PHE A 53 -2.54 -0.09 -3.49
N ARG A 54 -2.50 -1.34 -3.05
CA ARG A 54 -2.68 -1.70 -1.65
C ARG A 54 -1.46 -2.49 -1.20
N LEU A 55 -0.91 -2.12 -0.05
CA LEU A 55 0.32 -2.72 0.47
C LEU A 55 0.20 -3.03 1.94
N TRP A 56 0.94 -4.04 2.39
CA TRP A 56 1.21 -4.23 3.81
C TRP A 56 2.25 -3.20 4.25
N VAL A 57 1.97 -2.47 5.30
CA VAL A 57 2.83 -1.38 5.78
C VAL A 57 3.13 -1.56 7.25
N MET A 58 4.36 -1.27 7.65
CA MET A 58 4.74 -1.30 9.06
C MET A 58 3.90 -0.31 9.86
N ASN A 59 3.42 -0.76 11.04
CA ASN A 59 2.57 0.07 11.90
C ASN A 59 3.24 1.38 12.34
N ARG A 60 4.57 1.43 12.38
CA ARG A 60 5.27 2.67 12.76
C ARG A 60 4.97 3.84 11.84
N ALA A 61 4.51 3.59 10.62
CA ALA A 61 4.04 4.66 9.74
C ALA A 61 2.91 5.46 10.38
N LEU A 62 2.06 4.78 11.15
CA LEU A 62 0.90 5.37 11.82
C LEU A 62 1.20 5.70 13.27
N THR A 63 1.78 4.77 14.02
CA THR A 63 1.98 4.91 15.47
C THR A 63 3.04 5.96 15.81
N SER A 64 3.99 6.21 14.92
CA SER A 64 5.00 7.26 15.11
C SER A 64 4.47 8.66 14.79
N GLY A 65 3.31 8.75 14.14
CA GLY A 65 2.78 10.02 13.64
C GLY A 65 3.40 10.48 12.32
N ARG A 66 4.25 9.65 11.69
CA ARG A 66 4.87 10.00 10.40
C ARG A 66 3.82 10.30 9.33
N TRP A 67 2.80 9.46 9.25
CA TRP A 67 1.62 9.70 8.42
C TRP A 67 0.50 10.17 9.32
N GLU A 68 0.17 11.44 9.22
CA GLU A 68 -0.78 12.11 10.10
C GLU A 68 -2.22 11.70 9.76
N ILE A 69 -2.98 11.33 10.78
CA ILE A 69 -4.41 11.07 10.63
C ILE A 69 -5.11 12.40 10.43
N VAL A 70 -5.80 12.54 9.30
CA VAL A 70 -6.54 13.76 8.95
C VAL A 70 -8.04 13.59 9.02
N GLY A 71 -8.53 12.38 9.21
CA GLY A 71 -9.93 12.09 9.35
C GLY A 71 -10.22 10.60 9.34
N LYS A 72 -11.50 10.27 9.28
CA LYS A 72 -11.97 8.89 9.29
C LYS A 72 -13.27 8.79 8.51
N ALA A 73 -13.47 7.68 7.82
CA ALA A 73 -14.73 7.38 7.15
C ALA A 73 -15.00 5.89 7.20
N PRO A 74 -16.27 5.47 7.16
CA PRO A 74 -16.61 4.05 7.09
C PRO A 74 -16.01 3.41 5.85
N LEU A 75 -15.57 2.15 5.95
CA LEU A 75 -15.08 1.39 4.81
C LEU A 75 -16.26 0.82 4.02
N SER A 76 -16.15 0.87 2.70
CA SER A 76 -17.12 0.22 1.80
C SER A 76 -16.84 -1.28 1.73
N ASP A 77 -17.80 -2.06 1.25
CA ASP A 77 -17.63 -3.49 1.04
C ASP A 77 -16.45 -3.79 0.12
N GLY A 78 -16.26 -2.97 -0.92
CA GLY A 78 -15.14 -3.15 -1.84
C GLY A 78 -13.78 -2.96 -1.18
N GLN A 79 -13.69 -2.12 -0.15
CA GLN A 79 -12.45 -1.90 0.60
C GLN A 79 -12.17 -3.04 1.59
N LEU A 80 -13.19 -3.81 1.96
CA LEU A 80 -13.07 -4.96 2.85
C LEU A 80 -12.81 -6.27 2.11
N VAL A 81 -12.84 -6.26 0.77
CA VAL A 81 -12.50 -7.44 -0.04
C VAL A 81 -11.03 -7.77 0.14
N ALA A 82 -10.74 -9.04 0.41
CA ALA A 82 -9.37 -9.53 0.57
C ALA A 82 -8.56 -9.30 -0.71
N VAL A 83 -7.28 -8.95 -0.52
CA VAL A 83 -6.34 -8.67 -1.62
C VAL A 83 -5.33 -9.81 -1.69
N PRO A 84 -5.16 -10.45 -2.87
CA PRO A 84 -4.15 -11.49 -3.02
C PRO A 84 -2.76 -10.91 -3.14
N PHE A 85 -1.79 -11.60 -2.55
CA PHE A 85 -0.37 -11.32 -2.66
C PHE A 85 0.36 -12.59 -3.07
N PHE A 86 1.50 -12.46 -3.76
CA PHE A 86 2.28 -13.62 -4.11
C PHE A 86 3.47 -13.81 -3.17
N LYS A 87 3.88 -15.06 -3.02
CA LYS A 87 5.13 -15.44 -2.36
C LYS A 87 5.96 -16.26 -3.35
N GLN A 88 7.27 -16.09 -3.27
CA GLN A 88 8.20 -16.84 -4.13
C GLN A 88 9.33 -17.38 -3.27
N ASP A 89 9.67 -18.65 -3.49
CA ASP A 89 10.76 -19.30 -2.78
C ASP A 89 12.07 -18.58 -3.07
N ALA A 90 12.90 -18.40 -2.02
CA ALA A 90 14.16 -17.68 -2.13
C ALA A 90 15.18 -18.40 -3.02
N LEU A 91 15.10 -19.72 -3.09
CA LEU A 91 16.06 -20.55 -3.82
C LEU A 91 15.54 -21.03 -5.16
N ASP A 92 14.27 -21.40 -5.26
CA ASP A 92 13.66 -21.90 -6.48
C ASP A 92 12.58 -20.95 -6.98
N PRO A 93 12.86 -20.12 -7.99
CA PRO A 93 11.88 -19.13 -8.49
C PRO A 93 10.63 -19.76 -9.12
N ARG A 94 10.61 -21.06 -9.40
CA ARG A 94 9.43 -21.75 -9.91
C ARG A 94 8.43 -22.05 -8.81
N LYS A 95 8.85 -22.06 -7.55
CA LYS A 95 7.98 -22.31 -6.41
C LYS A 95 7.34 -21.00 -5.96
N VAL A 96 6.12 -20.79 -6.40
CA VAL A 96 5.32 -19.59 -6.07
C VAL A 96 4.01 -20.02 -5.44
N SER A 97 3.46 -19.12 -4.64
CA SER A 97 2.15 -19.30 -4.01
C SER A 97 1.40 -17.98 -3.97
N ILE A 98 0.08 -18.08 -3.77
CA ILE A 98 -0.77 -16.91 -3.57
C ILE A 98 -1.32 -16.96 -2.15
N TYR A 99 -1.13 -15.87 -1.43
CA TYR A 99 -1.67 -15.64 -0.11
C TYR A 99 -2.92 -14.78 -0.21
N LEU A 100 -4.04 -15.29 0.29
CA LEU A 100 -5.32 -14.58 0.26
C LEU A 100 -6.10 -14.91 1.52
N ASP A 101 -6.47 -13.89 2.28
CA ASP A 101 -7.34 -14.01 3.46
C ASP A 101 -6.85 -15.07 4.45
N GLY A 102 -5.56 -15.03 4.78
CA GLY A 102 -4.93 -15.94 5.74
C GLY A 102 -4.65 -17.34 5.20
N LYS A 103 -4.94 -17.59 3.91
CA LYS A 103 -4.72 -18.90 3.28
C LYS A 103 -3.71 -18.78 2.16
N GLU A 104 -2.84 -19.78 2.08
CA GLU A 104 -1.81 -19.85 1.05
C GLU A 104 -2.05 -21.08 0.19
N ARG A 105 -1.95 -20.92 -1.13
CA ARG A 105 -2.06 -22.04 -2.07
C ARG A 105 -0.91 -22.01 -3.08
N PRO A 106 -0.43 -23.17 -3.53
CA PRO A 106 0.50 -23.21 -4.65
C PRO A 106 -0.10 -22.54 -5.88
N ALA A 107 0.76 -21.88 -6.68
CA ALA A 107 0.31 -21.17 -7.86
C ALA A 107 1.39 -21.24 -8.94
N THR A 108 1.04 -20.78 -10.13
CA THR A 108 2.01 -20.62 -11.22
C THR A 108 2.49 -19.18 -11.29
N PRO A 109 3.66 -18.92 -11.89
CA PRO A 109 4.10 -17.54 -12.11
C PRO A 109 3.10 -16.70 -12.88
N ALA A 110 2.39 -17.30 -13.85
CA ALA A 110 1.36 -16.58 -14.61
C ALA A 110 0.21 -16.09 -13.72
N GLU A 111 -0.20 -16.90 -12.74
CA GLU A 111 -1.25 -16.52 -11.79
C GLU A 111 -0.83 -15.37 -10.87
N CYS A 112 0.48 -15.20 -10.65
CA CYS A 112 1.02 -14.15 -9.79
C CYS A 112 1.24 -12.84 -10.53
N SER A 113 1.05 -12.82 -11.84
CA SER A 113 1.21 -11.61 -12.66
C SER A 113 0.26 -10.50 -12.19
N GLY A 114 0.80 -9.31 -12.00
CA GLY A 114 0.02 -8.17 -11.56
C GLY A 114 -0.23 -8.09 -10.06
N LEU A 115 0.16 -9.12 -9.30
CA LEU A 115 0.02 -9.09 -7.84
C LEU A 115 1.24 -8.44 -7.18
N GLU A 116 1.02 -7.83 -6.02
CA GLU A 116 2.12 -7.38 -5.17
C GLU A 116 2.72 -8.56 -4.42
N ARG A 117 4.03 -8.49 -4.14
CA ARG A 117 4.67 -9.50 -3.29
C ARG A 117 4.17 -9.35 -1.85
N ALA A 118 4.02 -10.46 -1.15
CA ALA A 118 3.70 -10.50 0.28
C ALA A 118 4.91 -10.04 1.08
N ALA A 119 5.04 -8.73 1.25
CA ALA A 119 6.13 -8.09 1.96
C ALA A 119 5.60 -6.85 2.68
N VAL A 120 6.10 -6.60 3.89
CA VAL A 120 5.72 -5.41 4.66
C VAL A 120 6.65 -4.27 4.29
N TRP A 121 6.07 -3.14 3.88
CA TRP A 121 6.81 -1.98 3.41
C TRP A 121 7.17 -1.03 4.55
N ASP A 122 8.39 -0.50 4.50
CA ASP A 122 8.76 0.66 5.31
C ASP A 122 8.03 1.90 4.78
N PRO A 123 7.57 2.81 5.67
CA PRO A 123 6.90 4.03 5.20
C PRO A 123 7.78 4.88 4.28
N GLU A 124 9.09 4.95 4.52
CA GLU A 124 10.01 5.68 3.66
C GLU A 124 10.04 5.13 2.24
N HIS A 125 9.97 3.81 2.09
CA HIS A 125 9.97 3.16 0.79
C HIS A 125 8.65 3.37 0.05
N VAL A 126 7.55 3.44 0.77
CA VAL A 126 6.24 3.78 0.17
C VAL A 126 6.29 5.22 -0.36
N GLU A 127 6.85 6.13 0.40
CA GLU A 127 6.99 7.53 -0.01
C GLU A 127 7.83 7.63 -1.29
N ASP A 128 8.94 6.88 -1.36
CA ASP A 128 9.77 6.81 -2.56
C ASP A 128 8.97 6.29 -3.76
N ARG A 129 8.18 5.24 -3.56
CA ARG A 129 7.34 4.66 -4.63
C ARG A 129 6.34 5.68 -5.15
N LEU A 130 5.69 6.44 -4.27
CA LEU A 130 4.74 7.48 -4.66
C LEU A 130 5.44 8.60 -5.44
N ARG A 131 6.58 9.07 -4.96
CA ARG A 131 7.36 10.10 -5.65
C ARG A 131 7.74 9.66 -7.06
N ASP A 132 8.30 8.45 -7.18
CA ASP A 132 8.73 7.90 -8.45
C ASP A 132 7.56 7.72 -9.41
N HIS A 133 6.40 7.28 -8.88
CA HIS A 133 5.19 7.14 -9.68
C HIS A 133 4.80 8.47 -10.35
N TYR A 134 4.77 9.55 -9.58
CA TYR A 134 4.36 10.86 -10.11
C TYR A 134 5.43 11.53 -10.97
N LEU A 135 6.69 11.14 -10.81
CA LEU A 135 7.78 11.61 -11.67
C LEU A 135 7.96 10.75 -12.91
N GLY A 136 7.21 9.66 -13.04
CA GLY A 136 7.35 8.74 -14.17
C GLY A 136 8.66 7.97 -14.16
N GLN A 137 9.24 7.74 -12.99
CA GLN A 137 10.53 7.07 -12.84
C GLN A 137 10.36 5.65 -12.31
N PRO A 138 11.29 4.73 -12.65
CA PRO A 138 11.32 3.41 -12.03
C PRO A 138 11.59 3.52 -10.53
N ASN A 139 11.02 2.61 -9.75
CA ASN A 139 11.20 2.55 -8.30
C ASN A 139 12.02 1.31 -7.93
N LYS A 140 13.13 1.50 -7.24
CA LYS A 140 14.04 0.40 -6.90
C LYS A 140 13.41 -0.61 -5.95
N TRP A 141 12.54 -0.18 -5.05
CA TRP A 141 11.89 -1.08 -4.09
C TRP A 141 10.88 -1.98 -4.80
N THR A 142 10.08 -1.42 -5.70
CA THR A 142 9.15 -2.19 -6.54
C THR A 142 9.92 -3.19 -7.39
N GLN A 143 11.04 -2.78 -8.00
CA GLN A 143 11.86 -3.66 -8.83
C GLN A 143 12.44 -4.82 -8.03
N SER A 144 12.90 -4.57 -6.80
CA SER A 144 13.47 -5.61 -5.94
C SER A 144 12.44 -6.66 -5.50
N LEU A 145 11.16 -6.29 -5.51
CA LEU A 145 10.06 -7.16 -5.08
C LEU A 145 9.34 -7.84 -6.25
N ARG A 146 9.79 -7.61 -7.48
CA ARG A 146 9.19 -8.26 -8.65
C ARG A 146 9.35 -9.78 -8.58
N LEU A 147 8.40 -10.45 -9.23
CA LEU A 147 8.50 -11.89 -9.46
C LEU A 147 9.77 -12.19 -10.27
N ARG A 148 10.60 -13.06 -9.75
CA ARG A 148 11.83 -13.49 -10.44
C ARG A 148 11.50 -14.58 -11.46
N VAL A 149 12.22 -14.60 -12.53
CA VAL A 149 12.08 -15.62 -13.58
C VAL A 149 13.22 -16.63 -13.54
#